data_49a34bf25595e31215f4a3d140ecde7f
#
_entry.id   49a34bf25595e31215f4a3d140ecde7f
#
_cell.length_a   1.000
_cell.length_b   1.000
_cell.length_c   1.000
_cell.angle_alpha   90.00
_cell.angle_beta   90.00
_cell.angle_gamma   90.00
#
_symmetry.space_group_name_H-M   'P 1'
#
loop_
_entity.id
_entity.type
_entity.pdbx_description
1 polymer ?
#
loop_
_entity_poly.entity_id
_entity_poly.type
_entity_poly.pdbx_seq_one_letter_code
_entity_poly.pdbx_strand_id
1 'polypeptide(L)'
;MNPTSSYTPGLQAAESGRAAFLRKVYLLMTAATGVAGATAAGATLLGADHGLVLPGGAVVPPAIAWSMQHPMLTFGLLLAAMFGAGAVMRRPGVNLLALFGLAGILGFTAAPAIWFAQMRASQGQTLSSAPVLHAFGLAVTAFAGLSAYALISKRDFSNLGGFLTMGLFVVIGASLLNIFVGGSVLSLAIASVTVLLFGGFTLYDTSRMLRDGETDPVPVALNQFLNLFNLFMALLRIFGSGRRD
;
A
#
# COMPACT_ATOMS: atom_id res chain seq x y z
N MET A 1 0.21 44.56 35.79
CA MET A 1 0.39 43.15 36.13
C MET A 1 0.44 42.37 34.81
N ASN A 2 1.63 41.93 34.43
CA ASN A 2 1.85 41.18 33.20
C ASN A 2 1.57 39.69 33.50
N PRO A 3 0.66 38.99 32.83
CA PRO A 3 0.54 37.55 33.02
C PRO A 3 1.75 36.90 32.38
N THR A 4 2.73 36.55 33.20
CA THR A 4 3.82 35.67 32.79
C THR A 4 3.21 34.36 32.25
N SER A 5 3.31 34.16 30.94
CA SER A 5 3.04 32.88 30.32
C SER A 5 3.94 31.84 31.01
N SER A 6 3.33 30.94 31.77
CA SER A 6 4.00 29.79 32.37
C SER A 6 4.47 28.87 31.22
N TYR A 7 5.63 29.20 30.69
CA TYR A 7 6.36 28.42 29.71
C TYR A 7 6.85 27.15 30.41
N THR A 8 6.20 26.03 30.18
CA THR A 8 6.63 24.72 30.69
C THR A 8 7.55 24.07 29.66
N PRO A 9 8.89 24.04 29.86
CA PRO A 9 9.87 23.47 28.92
C PRO A 9 9.57 22.01 28.54
N GLY A 10 8.93 21.28 29.48
CA GLY A 10 8.55 19.86 29.22
C GLY A 10 7.48 19.67 28.18
N LEU A 11 6.51 20.57 28.01
CA LEU A 11 5.47 20.46 26.99
C LEU A 11 6.05 20.67 25.58
N GLN A 12 6.95 21.63 25.42
CA GLN A 12 7.62 21.88 24.13
C GLN A 12 8.54 20.72 23.73
N ALA A 13 9.26 20.13 24.68
CA ALA A 13 10.09 18.97 24.41
C ALA A 13 9.25 17.76 23.98
N ALA A 14 8.08 17.54 24.58
CA ALA A 14 7.15 16.49 24.21
C ALA A 14 6.54 16.73 22.80
N GLU A 15 6.15 17.96 22.49
CA GLU A 15 5.61 18.33 21.19
C GLU A 15 6.67 18.20 20.07
N SER A 16 7.89 18.66 20.32
CA SER A 16 8.99 18.53 19.34
C SER A 16 9.39 17.08 19.09
N GLY A 17 9.41 16.24 20.13
CA GLY A 17 9.65 14.81 20.03
C GLY A 17 8.59 14.11 19.18
N ARG A 18 7.32 14.46 19.39
CA ARG A 18 6.19 13.92 18.62
C ARG A 18 6.25 14.33 17.16
N ALA A 19 6.52 15.59 16.86
CA ALA A 19 6.67 16.07 15.50
C ALA A 19 7.83 15.37 14.77
N ALA A 20 8.96 15.16 15.46
CA ALA A 20 10.10 14.42 14.93
C ALA A 20 9.75 12.95 14.66
N PHE A 21 8.98 12.28 15.52
CA PHE A 21 8.50 10.93 15.34
C PHE A 21 7.60 10.83 14.10
N LEU A 22 6.57 11.68 13.99
CA LEU A 22 5.66 11.72 12.84
C LEU A 22 6.43 11.92 11.52
N ARG A 23 7.37 12.87 11.52
CA ARG A 23 8.22 13.11 10.34
C ARG A 23 9.00 11.86 9.93
N LYS A 24 9.59 11.13 10.88
CA LYS A 24 10.30 9.87 10.58
C LYS A 24 9.38 8.81 10.00
N VAL A 25 8.18 8.62 10.57
CA VAL A 25 7.18 7.67 10.07
C VAL A 25 6.83 7.96 8.62
N TYR A 26 6.44 9.19 8.29
CA TYR A 26 6.04 9.53 6.92
C TYR A 26 7.23 9.52 5.93
N LEU A 27 8.44 9.87 6.37
CA LEU A 27 9.64 9.74 5.53
C LEU A 27 9.94 8.27 5.20
N LEU A 28 9.89 7.38 6.19
CA LEU A 28 10.11 5.95 5.99
C LEU A 28 9.02 5.33 5.10
N MET A 29 7.76 5.68 5.33
CA MET A 29 6.64 5.26 4.48
C MET A 29 6.83 5.71 3.02
N THR A 30 7.21 6.98 2.81
CA THR A 30 7.45 7.52 1.46
C THR A 30 8.62 6.81 0.79
N ALA A 31 9.71 6.55 1.52
CA ALA A 31 10.85 5.81 1.01
C ALA A 31 10.47 4.36 0.66
N ALA A 32 9.69 3.67 1.49
CA ALA A 32 9.17 2.33 1.21
C ALA A 32 8.26 2.32 -0.03
N THR A 33 7.40 3.34 -0.18
CA THR A 33 6.58 3.53 -1.39
C THR A 33 7.45 3.73 -2.63
N GLY A 34 8.53 4.51 -2.50
CA GLY A 34 9.52 4.69 -3.57
C GLY A 34 10.21 3.39 -3.98
N VAL A 35 10.61 2.57 -3.00
CA VAL A 35 11.19 1.23 -3.26
C VAL A 35 10.19 0.33 -3.97
N ALA A 36 8.95 0.26 -3.50
CA ALA A 36 7.90 -0.55 -4.15
C ALA A 36 7.63 -0.07 -5.59
N GLY A 37 7.57 1.24 -5.81
CA GLY A 37 7.42 1.83 -7.14
C GLY A 37 8.59 1.51 -8.06
N ALA A 38 9.83 1.63 -7.56
CA ALA A 38 11.04 1.34 -8.32
C ALA A 38 11.14 -0.15 -8.72
N THR A 39 10.80 -1.07 -7.81
CA THR A 39 10.80 -2.51 -8.12
C THR A 39 9.69 -2.89 -9.09
N ALA A 40 8.50 -2.31 -8.96
CA ALA A 40 7.41 -2.49 -9.92
C ALA A 40 7.78 -1.95 -11.31
N ALA A 41 8.35 -0.75 -11.38
CA ALA A 41 8.83 -0.15 -12.63
C ALA A 41 9.97 -0.98 -13.25
N GLY A 42 10.93 -1.43 -12.42
CA GLY A 42 12.00 -2.32 -12.88
C GLY A 42 11.46 -3.60 -13.48
N ALA A 43 10.49 -4.25 -12.84
CA ALA A 43 9.89 -5.49 -13.34
C ALA A 43 9.09 -5.28 -14.64
N THR A 44 8.57 -4.07 -14.89
CA THR A 44 7.80 -3.75 -16.10
C THR A 44 8.65 -3.24 -17.25
N LEU A 45 9.80 -2.61 -16.97
CA LEU A 45 10.62 -1.94 -17.98
C LEU A 45 11.89 -2.72 -18.34
N LEU A 46 12.52 -3.43 -17.38
CA LEU A 46 13.76 -4.14 -17.64
C LEU A 46 13.52 -5.36 -18.52
N GLY A 47 14.24 -5.41 -19.65
CA GLY A 47 14.16 -6.50 -20.61
C GLY A 47 12.84 -6.58 -21.39
N ALA A 48 12.08 -5.49 -21.44
CA ALA A 48 10.83 -5.45 -22.21
C ALA A 48 11.01 -5.82 -23.67
N ASP A 49 12.21 -5.56 -24.26
CA ASP A 49 12.55 -5.89 -25.66
C ASP A 49 12.78 -7.39 -25.90
N HIS A 50 12.99 -8.17 -24.82
CA HIS A 50 13.31 -9.60 -24.86
C HIS A 50 12.25 -10.46 -24.16
N GLY A 51 11.04 -9.92 -23.99
CA GLY A 51 9.96 -10.57 -23.29
C GLY A 51 9.22 -11.62 -24.12
N LEU A 52 8.24 -12.28 -23.48
CA LEU A 52 7.35 -13.24 -24.15
C LEU A 52 6.35 -12.50 -25.04
N VAL A 53 6.35 -12.82 -26.33
CA VAL A 53 5.39 -12.24 -27.27
C VAL A 53 4.06 -13.00 -27.18
N LEU A 54 2.98 -12.29 -26.85
CA LEU A 54 1.62 -12.86 -26.82
C LEU A 54 0.99 -12.87 -28.22
N PRO A 55 -0.01 -13.76 -28.45
CA PRO A 55 -0.86 -13.66 -29.65
C PRO A 55 -1.51 -12.27 -29.69
N GLY A 56 -1.15 -11.46 -30.69
CA GLY A 56 -1.55 -10.03 -30.76
C GLY A 56 -0.39 -9.04 -30.67
N GLY A 57 0.87 -9.52 -30.50
CA GLY A 57 2.08 -8.70 -30.62
C GLY A 57 2.51 -8.00 -29.33
N ALA A 58 1.72 -8.09 -28.25
CA ALA A 58 2.12 -7.51 -26.96
C ALA A 58 3.29 -8.30 -26.34
N VAL A 59 4.31 -7.59 -25.86
CA VAL A 59 5.48 -8.18 -25.23
C VAL A 59 5.34 -8.12 -23.71
N VAL A 60 5.35 -9.29 -23.05
CA VAL A 60 5.34 -9.41 -21.60
C VAL A 60 6.77 -9.35 -21.09
N PRO A 61 7.15 -8.40 -20.24
CA PRO A 61 8.49 -8.31 -19.66
C PRO A 61 8.90 -9.62 -18.94
N PRO A 62 10.19 -10.02 -18.97
CA PRO A 62 10.64 -11.30 -18.44
C PRO A 62 10.29 -11.53 -16.97
N ALA A 63 10.41 -10.50 -16.13
CA ALA A 63 10.09 -10.60 -14.71
C ALA A 63 8.61 -10.87 -14.47
N ILE A 64 7.72 -10.26 -15.26
CA ILE A 64 6.28 -10.48 -15.22
C ILE A 64 5.95 -11.88 -15.76
N ALA A 65 6.53 -12.27 -16.90
CA ALA A 65 6.36 -13.60 -17.47
C ALA A 65 6.78 -14.69 -16.47
N TRP A 66 7.92 -14.51 -15.79
CA TRP A 66 8.39 -15.42 -14.75
C TRP A 66 7.38 -15.53 -13.59
N SER A 67 6.90 -14.40 -13.08
CA SER A 67 5.94 -14.41 -11.97
C SER A 67 4.61 -15.08 -12.32
N MET A 68 4.18 -14.97 -13.58
CA MET A 68 2.98 -15.63 -14.11
C MET A 68 3.16 -17.14 -14.32
N GLN A 69 4.37 -17.57 -14.69
CA GLN A 69 4.71 -18.99 -14.85
C GLN A 69 4.89 -19.69 -13.49
N HIS A 70 5.27 -18.93 -12.45
CA HIS A 70 5.55 -19.46 -11.11
C HIS A 70 4.66 -18.81 -10.01
N PRO A 71 3.32 -18.89 -10.12
CA PRO A 71 2.41 -18.19 -9.20
C PRO A 71 2.58 -18.67 -7.75
N MET A 72 2.82 -19.96 -7.53
CA MET A 72 3.02 -20.53 -6.19
C MET A 72 4.33 -20.04 -5.55
N LEU A 73 5.39 -19.89 -6.34
CA LEU A 73 6.65 -19.34 -5.84
C LEU A 73 6.52 -17.86 -5.51
N THR A 74 5.85 -17.09 -6.37
CA THR A 74 5.60 -15.66 -6.16
C THR A 74 4.74 -15.45 -4.90
N PHE A 75 3.69 -16.25 -4.73
CA PHE A 75 2.84 -16.21 -3.55
C PHE A 75 3.60 -16.66 -2.29
N GLY A 76 4.38 -17.73 -2.37
CA GLY A 76 5.22 -18.20 -1.27
C GLY A 76 6.26 -17.16 -0.84
N LEU A 77 6.89 -16.47 -1.80
CA LEU A 77 7.82 -15.37 -1.53
C LEU A 77 7.13 -14.22 -0.78
N LEU A 78 5.91 -13.85 -1.22
CA LEU A 78 5.14 -12.81 -0.55
C LEU A 78 4.80 -13.19 0.89
N LEU A 79 4.31 -14.42 1.12
CA LEU A 79 4.01 -14.91 2.46
C LEU A 79 5.27 -14.95 3.34
N ALA A 80 6.37 -15.49 2.83
CA ALA A 80 7.64 -15.52 3.55
C ALA A 80 8.13 -14.12 3.94
N ALA A 81 7.97 -13.14 3.03
CA ALA A 81 8.31 -11.76 3.30
C ALA A 81 7.40 -11.13 4.37
N MET A 82 6.08 -11.37 4.31
CA MET A 82 5.14 -10.85 5.30
C MET A 82 5.38 -11.43 6.68
N PHE A 83 5.49 -12.75 6.80
CA PHE A 83 5.76 -13.41 8.09
C PHE A 83 7.16 -13.09 8.60
N GLY A 84 8.16 -13.08 7.72
CA GLY A 84 9.54 -12.72 8.05
C GLY A 84 9.65 -11.28 8.55
N ALA A 85 9.01 -10.32 7.87
CA ALA A 85 8.95 -8.95 8.33
C ALA A 85 8.27 -8.86 9.71
N GLY A 86 7.13 -9.53 9.91
CA GLY A 86 6.43 -9.56 11.20
C GLY A 86 7.30 -10.10 12.34
N ALA A 87 8.08 -11.15 12.09
CA ALA A 87 8.94 -11.79 13.08
C ALA A 87 10.12 -10.90 13.54
N VAL A 88 10.63 -10.03 12.65
CA VAL A 88 11.80 -9.18 12.95
C VAL A 88 11.43 -7.71 13.19
N MET A 89 10.17 -7.33 13.04
CA MET A 89 9.73 -5.93 13.12
C MET A 89 10.06 -5.25 14.47
N ARG A 90 10.14 -6.03 15.55
CA ARG A 90 10.51 -5.56 16.89
C ARG A 90 12.03 -5.54 17.16
N ARG A 91 12.86 -5.86 16.15
CA ARG A 91 14.32 -5.89 16.29
C ARG A 91 14.92 -4.64 15.64
N PRO A 92 15.43 -3.66 16.43
CA PRO A 92 15.99 -2.43 15.88
C PRO A 92 17.10 -2.70 14.87
N GLY A 93 17.12 -1.95 13.77
CA GLY A 93 18.08 -2.12 12.67
C GLY A 93 17.65 -3.18 11.64
N VAL A 94 17.24 -4.36 12.07
CA VAL A 94 16.74 -5.40 11.16
C VAL A 94 15.35 -5.05 10.62
N ASN A 95 14.55 -4.34 11.40
CA ASN A 95 13.22 -3.88 11.00
C ASN A 95 13.25 -2.94 9.78
N LEU A 96 14.30 -2.14 9.60
CA LEU A 96 14.47 -1.33 8.38
C LEU A 96 14.65 -2.19 7.14
N LEU A 97 15.47 -3.24 7.23
CA LEU A 97 15.66 -4.20 6.14
C LEU A 97 14.33 -4.92 5.82
N ALA A 98 13.57 -5.26 6.86
CA ALA A 98 12.26 -5.89 6.70
C ALA A 98 11.26 -4.94 6.02
N LEU A 99 11.23 -3.66 6.39
CA LEU A 99 10.37 -2.65 5.77
C LEU A 99 10.66 -2.53 4.27
N PHE A 100 11.92 -2.26 3.90
CA PHE A 100 12.29 -2.05 2.51
C PHE A 100 12.29 -3.35 1.69
N GLY A 101 12.67 -4.48 2.30
CA GLY A 101 12.60 -5.79 1.67
C GLY A 101 11.16 -6.18 1.33
N LEU A 102 10.24 -6.02 2.27
CA LEU A 102 8.81 -6.26 2.02
C LEU A 102 8.24 -5.28 0.99
N ALA A 103 8.61 -4.00 1.05
CA ALA A 103 8.19 -3.01 0.05
C ALA A 103 8.65 -3.40 -1.36
N GLY A 104 9.90 -3.85 -1.50
CA GLY A 104 10.43 -4.32 -2.78
C GLY A 104 9.69 -5.55 -3.32
N ILE A 105 9.40 -6.53 -2.46
CA ILE A 105 8.66 -7.75 -2.84
C ILE A 105 7.21 -7.39 -3.20
N LEU A 106 6.55 -6.50 -2.45
CA LEU A 106 5.22 -6.03 -2.78
C LEU A 106 5.18 -5.29 -4.11
N GLY A 107 6.18 -4.45 -4.41
CA GLY A 107 6.31 -3.79 -5.70
C GLY A 107 6.48 -4.80 -6.84
N PHE A 108 7.35 -5.80 -6.68
CA PHE A 108 7.54 -6.86 -7.66
C PHE A 108 6.25 -7.66 -7.89
N THR A 109 5.55 -8.06 -6.84
CA THR A 109 4.30 -8.83 -6.95
C THR A 109 3.13 -8.02 -7.50
N ALA A 110 3.18 -6.68 -7.39
CA ALA A 110 2.20 -5.78 -8.00
C ALA A 110 2.44 -5.55 -9.50
N ALA A 111 3.65 -5.77 -10.01
CA ALA A 111 4.03 -5.48 -11.39
C ALA A 111 3.11 -6.12 -12.44
N PRO A 112 2.69 -7.40 -12.35
CA PRO A 112 1.73 -7.97 -13.29
C PRO A 112 0.41 -7.21 -13.33
N ALA A 113 -0.16 -6.85 -12.18
CA ALA A 113 -1.42 -6.12 -12.12
C ALA A 113 -1.30 -4.73 -12.74
N ILE A 114 -0.18 -4.05 -12.50
CA ILE A 114 0.15 -2.75 -13.09
C ILE A 114 0.26 -2.88 -14.62
N TRP A 115 1.02 -3.84 -15.09
CA TRP A 115 1.22 -4.08 -16.53
C TRP A 115 -0.11 -4.38 -17.23
N PHE A 116 -0.94 -5.27 -16.66
CA PHE A 116 -2.25 -5.60 -17.23
C PHE A 116 -3.20 -4.39 -17.25
N ALA A 117 -3.17 -3.54 -16.21
CA ALA A 117 -3.98 -2.33 -16.19
C ALA A 117 -3.56 -1.36 -17.31
N GLN A 118 -2.25 -1.19 -17.51
CA GLN A 118 -1.69 -0.36 -18.58
C GLN A 118 -2.03 -0.89 -19.97
N MET A 119 -1.90 -2.20 -20.20
CA MET A 119 -2.22 -2.85 -21.48
C MET A 119 -3.70 -2.76 -21.83
N ARG A 120 -4.59 -2.98 -20.86
CA ARG A 120 -6.04 -2.85 -21.10
C ARG A 120 -6.45 -1.43 -21.46
N ALA A 121 -5.85 -0.42 -20.82
CA ALA A 121 -6.16 0.98 -21.09
C ALA A 121 -5.71 1.45 -22.48
N SER A 122 -4.73 0.79 -23.06
CA SER A 122 -4.18 1.10 -24.38
C SER A 122 -4.75 0.24 -25.51
N GLN A 123 -5.71 -0.61 -25.24
CA GLN A 123 -6.26 -1.58 -26.19
C GLN A 123 -5.18 -2.48 -26.82
N GLY A 124 -4.10 -2.72 -26.09
CA GLY A 124 -3.01 -3.62 -26.51
C GLY A 124 -1.93 -3.00 -27.41
N GLN A 125 -2.02 -1.72 -27.75
CA GLN A 125 -1.06 -1.09 -28.68
C GLN A 125 0.20 -0.57 -27.97
N THR A 126 0.04 0.24 -26.93
CA THR A 126 1.15 0.80 -26.14
C THR A 126 0.77 0.84 -24.66
N LEU A 127 1.75 0.80 -23.75
CA LEU A 127 1.46 0.90 -22.33
C LEU A 127 0.92 2.30 -21.97
N SER A 128 -0.32 2.35 -21.44
CA SER A 128 -0.89 3.60 -20.95
C SER A 128 -0.62 3.74 -19.46
N SER A 129 0.03 4.83 -19.06
CA SER A 129 0.27 5.15 -17.64
C SER A 129 -0.98 5.69 -16.91
N ALA A 130 -2.04 6.04 -17.64
CA ALA A 130 -3.23 6.69 -17.07
C ALA A 130 -3.86 5.94 -15.88
N PRO A 131 -4.14 4.62 -15.92
CA PRO A 131 -4.73 3.93 -14.77
C PRO A 131 -3.85 3.97 -13.53
N VAL A 132 -2.53 3.88 -13.71
CA VAL A 132 -1.55 3.91 -12.61
C VAL A 132 -1.49 5.30 -11.97
N LEU A 133 -1.43 6.34 -12.80
CA LEU A 133 -1.38 7.73 -12.32
C LEU A 133 -2.66 8.12 -11.60
N HIS A 134 -3.83 7.76 -12.15
CA HIS A 134 -5.11 8.03 -11.50
C HIS A 134 -5.25 7.27 -10.18
N ALA A 135 -4.92 5.97 -10.16
CA ALA A 135 -4.98 5.14 -8.95
C ALA A 135 -4.02 5.67 -7.88
N PHE A 136 -2.78 5.98 -8.25
CA PHE A 136 -1.77 6.47 -7.31
C PHE A 136 -2.12 7.87 -6.79
N GLY A 137 -2.51 8.80 -7.67
CA GLY A 137 -2.91 10.15 -7.30
C GLY A 137 -4.10 10.14 -6.33
N LEU A 138 -5.13 9.33 -6.62
CA LEU A 138 -6.29 9.23 -5.74
C LEU A 138 -5.94 8.51 -4.42
N ALA A 139 -5.10 7.47 -4.44
CA ALA A 139 -4.64 6.78 -3.23
C ALA A 139 -3.88 7.73 -2.30
N VAL A 140 -2.93 8.51 -2.84
CA VAL A 140 -2.16 9.50 -2.07
C VAL A 140 -3.07 10.60 -1.53
N THR A 141 -3.99 11.11 -2.33
CA THR A 141 -4.93 12.17 -1.91
C THR A 141 -5.86 11.67 -0.81
N ALA A 142 -6.44 10.48 -0.98
CA ALA A 142 -7.30 9.87 0.03
C ALA A 142 -6.54 9.57 1.32
N PHE A 143 -5.36 8.95 1.22
CA PHE A 143 -4.49 8.67 2.36
C PHE A 143 -4.10 9.95 3.11
N ALA A 144 -3.62 10.97 2.40
CA ALA A 144 -3.21 12.24 3.00
C ALA A 144 -4.38 12.96 3.66
N GLY A 145 -5.56 13.01 3.01
CA GLY A 145 -6.76 13.60 3.57
C GLY A 145 -7.25 12.90 4.83
N LEU A 146 -7.29 11.55 4.83
CA LEU A 146 -7.70 10.76 5.99
C LEU A 146 -6.69 10.86 7.13
N SER A 147 -5.39 10.82 6.82
CA SER A 147 -4.32 11.02 7.82
C SER A 147 -4.40 12.42 8.42
N ALA A 148 -4.53 13.46 7.60
CA ALA A 148 -4.68 14.83 8.09
C ALA A 148 -5.93 14.99 8.96
N TYR A 149 -7.05 14.40 8.57
CA TYR A 149 -8.27 14.40 9.36
C TYR A 149 -8.06 13.72 10.71
N ALA A 150 -7.41 12.55 10.77
CA ALA A 150 -7.12 11.85 12.01
C ALA A 150 -6.14 12.63 12.90
N LEU A 151 -5.16 13.34 12.31
CA LEU A 151 -4.19 14.17 13.03
C LEU A 151 -4.83 15.43 13.66
N ILE A 152 -5.76 16.06 12.95
CA ILE A 152 -6.40 17.33 13.36
C ILE A 152 -7.64 17.08 14.23
N SER A 153 -8.41 16.03 13.90
CA SER A 153 -9.60 15.65 14.64
C SER A 153 -9.20 15.14 16.05
N LYS A 154 -9.82 15.65 17.07
CA LYS A 154 -9.64 15.15 18.45
C LYS A 154 -10.37 13.80 18.68
N ARG A 155 -10.97 13.21 17.64
CA ARG A 155 -11.73 11.96 17.74
C ARG A 155 -10.79 10.77 17.89
N ASP A 156 -11.26 9.78 18.64
CA ASP A 156 -10.59 8.50 18.81
C ASP A 156 -11.15 7.48 17.82
N PHE A 157 -10.28 7.02 16.93
CA PHE A 157 -10.61 5.98 15.94
C PHE A 157 -10.10 4.60 16.36
N SER A 158 -9.48 4.44 17.54
CA SER A 158 -8.94 3.17 18.01
C SER A 158 -10.01 2.08 18.18
N ASN A 159 -11.26 2.48 18.43
CA ASN A 159 -12.40 1.56 18.55
C ASN A 159 -12.77 0.86 17.24
N LEU A 160 -12.28 1.35 16.08
CA LEU A 160 -12.56 0.73 14.78
C LEU A 160 -11.77 -0.56 14.54
N GLY A 161 -10.74 -0.86 15.33
CA GLY A 161 -9.81 -1.97 15.09
C GLY A 161 -10.49 -3.33 14.91
N GLY A 162 -11.42 -3.68 15.79
CA GLY A 162 -12.16 -4.95 15.69
C GLY A 162 -13.03 -5.03 14.43
N PHE A 163 -13.76 -3.97 14.11
CA PHE A 163 -14.59 -3.89 12.90
C PHE A 163 -13.74 -3.99 11.62
N LEU A 164 -12.64 -3.26 11.56
CA LEU A 164 -11.72 -3.28 10.41
C LEU A 164 -11.05 -4.65 10.23
N THR A 165 -10.68 -5.31 11.34
CA THR A 165 -10.11 -6.66 11.30
C THR A 165 -11.12 -7.66 10.75
N MET A 166 -12.38 -7.62 11.19
CA MET A 166 -13.43 -8.45 10.62
C MET A 166 -13.65 -8.15 9.13
N GLY A 167 -13.69 -6.88 8.75
CA GLY A 167 -13.78 -6.45 7.36
C GLY A 167 -12.63 -6.99 6.49
N LEU A 168 -11.42 -7.03 7.05
CA LEU A 168 -10.25 -7.60 6.35
C LEU A 168 -10.44 -9.10 6.06
N PHE A 169 -10.92 -9.88 7.04
CA PHE A 169 -11.22 -11.29 6.82
C PHE A 169 -12.32 -11.50 5.78
N VAL A 170 -13.35 -10.64 5.77
CA VAL A 170 -14.41 -10.68 4.76
C VAL A 170 -13.84 -10.39 3.36
N VAL A 171 -12.99 -9.38 3.21
CA VAL A 171 -12.35 -9.06 1.93
C VAL A 171 -11.43 -10.19 1.45
N ILE A 172 -10.66 -10.79 2.36
CA ILE A 172 -9.81 -11.94 2.03
C ILE A 172 -10.68 -13.13 1.59
N GLY A 173 -11.70 -13.49 2.35
CA GLY A 173 -12.62 -14.57 2.01
C GLY A 173 -13.32 -14.35 0.67
N ALA A 174 -13.84 -13.13 0.43
CA ALA A 174 -14.46 -12.76 -0.84
C ALA A 174 -13.47 -12.80 -2.00
N SER A 175 -12.20 -12.41 -1.76
CA SER A 175 -11.14 -12.49 -2.77
C SER A 175 -10.80 -13.92 -3.14
N LEU A 176 -10.74 -14.82 -2.16
CA LEU A 176 -10.54 -16.26 -2.39
C LEU A 176 -11.71 -16.87 -3.17
N LEU A 177 -12.94 -16.56 -2.78
CA LEU A 177 -14.13 -17.00 -3.52
C LEU A 177 -14.12 -16.49 -4.97
N ASN A 178 -13.67 -15.24 -5.19
CA ASN A 178 -13.60 -14.66 -6.52
C ASN A 178 -12.61 -15.38 -7.46
N ILE A 179 -11.62 -16.10 -6.92
CA ILE A 179 -10.71 -16.93 -7.72
C ILE A 179 -11.49 -18.09 -8.39
N PHE A 180 -12.47 -18.66 -7.69
CA PHE A 180 -13.26 -19.79 -8.18
C PHE A 180 -14.49 -19.36 -8.98
N VAL A 181 -15.18 -18.31 -8.51
CA VAL A 181 -16.43 -17.83 -9.15
C VAL A 181 -16.10 -16.96 -10.37
N GLY A 182 -15.03 -16.17 -10.27
CA GLY A 182 -14.67 -15.19 -11.28
C GLY A 182 -15.65 -14.01 -11.33
N GLY A 183 -15.55 -13.20 -12.39
CA GLY A 183 -16.50 -12.11 -12.66
C GLY A 183 -15.95 -10.72 -12.31
N SER A 184 -16.17 -9.81 -13.28
CA SER A 184 -15.70 -8.41 -13.15
C SER A 184 -16.49 -7.64 -12.10
N VAL A 185 -17.78 -7.88 -11.96
CA VAL A 185 -18.66 -7.20 -11.00
C VAL A 185 -18.25 -7.51 -9.56
N LEU A 186 -18.04 -8.80 -9.24
CA LEU A 186 -17.57 -9.18 -7.90
C LEU A 186 -16.18 -8.62 -7.60
N SER A 187 -15.29 -8.67 -8.59
CA SER A 187 -13.94 -8.09 -8.47
C SER A 187 -13.97 -6.60 -8.17
N LEU A 188 -14.84 -5.83 -8.84
CA LEU A 188 -15.02 -4.40 -8.58
C LEU A 188 -15.65 -4.11 -7.23
N ALA A 189 -16.64 -4.92 -6.82
CA ALA A 189 -17.26 -4.80 -5.50
C ALA A 189 -16.21 -5.02 -4.40
N ILE A 190 -15.39 -6.07 -4.49
CA ILE A 190 -14.30 -6.34 -3.55
C ILE A 190 -13.31 -5.17 -3.53
N ALA A 191 -12.91 -4.65 -4.68
CA ALA A 191 -12.00 -3.51 -4.76
C ALA A 191 -12.59 -2.26 -4.09
N SER A 192 -13.88 -1.97 -4.32
CA SER A 192 -14.56 -0.82 -3.69
C SER A 192 -14.62 -0.95 -2.17
N VAL A 193 -14.97 -2.13 -1.65
CA VAL A 193 -14.95 -2.41 -0.21
C VAL A 193 -13.53 -2.30 0.35
N THR A 194 -12.53 -2.75 -0.40
CA THR A 194 -11.11 -2.65 -0.01
C THR A 194 -10.68 -1.20 0.14
N VAL A 195 -11.11 -0.29 -0.75
CA VAL A 195 -10.82 1.15 -0.62
C VAL A 195 -11.38 1.70 0.68
N LEU A 196 -12.64 1.39 1.01
CA LEU A 196 -13.27 1.83 2.25
C LEU A 196 -12.57 1.26 3.49
N LEU A 197 -12.21 -0.03 3.43
CA LEU A 197 -11.54 -0.73 4.52
C LEU A 197 -10.17 -0.12 4.83
N PHE A 198 -9.31 0.08 3.81
CA PHE A 198 -7.97 0.64 4.02
C PHE A 198 -8.00 2.16 4.27
N GLY A 199 -9.04 2.86 3.81
CA GLY A 199 -9.35 4.20 4.28
C GLY A 199 -9.64 4.22 5.79
N GLY A 200 -10.44 3.28 6.29
CA GLY A 200 -10.69 3.08 7.71
C GLY A 200 -9.42 2.73 8.49
N PHE A 201 -8.58 1.82 7.99
CA PHE A 201 -7.28 1.51 8.59
C PHE A 201 -6.36 2.73 8.64
N THR A 202 -6.36 3.59 7.63
CA THR A 202 -5.58 4.84 7.64
C THR A 202 -6.00 5.74 8.81
N LEU A 203 -7.31 5.90 9.05
CA LEU A 203 -7.82 6.66 10.22
C LEU A 203 -7.40 6.00 11.53
N TYR A 204 -7.60 4.70 11.65
CA TYR A 204 -7.30 3.90 12.83
C TYR A 204 -5.81 3.96 13.19
N ASP A 205 -4.92 3.62 12.24
CA ASP A 205 -3.48 3.57 12.48
C ASP A 205 -2.90 4.96 12.75
N THR A 206 -3.40 6.01 12.06
CA THR A 206 -2.99 7.39 12.33
C THR A 206 -3.44 7.84 13.72
N SER A 207 -4.65 7.48 14.15
CA SER A 207 -5.14 7.79 15.50
C SER A 207 -4.31 7.06 16.57
N ARG A 208 -3.99 5.79 16.36
CA ARG A 208 -3.13 5.01 17.26
C ARG A 208 -1.71 5.57 17.37
N MET A 209 -1.12 5.93 16.26
CA MET A 209 0.20 6.57 16.22
C MET A 209 0.29 7.80 17.15
N LEU A 210 -0.84 8.48 17.36
CA LEU A 210 -0.91 9.65 18.24
C LEU A 210 -1.05 9.29 19.72
N ARG A 211 -1.52 8.09 20.08
CA ARG A 211 -1.98 7.72 21.41
C ARG A 211 -1.16 6.63 22.09
N ASP A 212 -0.66 5.66 21.32
CA ASP A 212 -0.07 4.43 21.87
C ASP A 212 1.34 4.61 22.45
N GLY A 213 1.95 5.81 22.37
CA GLY A 213 3.29 6.05 22.89
C GLY A 213 4.39 5.23 22.22
N GLU A 214 4.15 4.73 21.02
CA GLU A 214 5.14 3.99 20.22
C GLU A 214 6.36 4.86 19.95
N THR A 215 7.53 4.30 20.20
CA THR A 215 8.82 5.01 20.05
C THR A 215 9.60 4.59 18.80
N ASP A 216 9.32 3.38 18.26
CA ASP A 216 9.93 2.91 17.03
C ASP A 216 9.07 3.33 15.81
N PRO A 217 9.59 4.21 14.93
CA PRO A 217 8.84 4.67 13.77
C PRO A 217 8.70 3.60 12.66
N VAL A 218 9.51 2.52 12.66
CA VAL A 218 9.55 1.57 11.55
C VAL A 218 8.29 0.70 11.47
N PRO A 219 7.78 0.07 12.55
CA PRO A 219 6.53 -0.67 12.51
C PRO A 219 5.33 0.20 12.09
N VAL A 220 5.32 1.45 12.58
CA VAL A 220 4.25 2.40 12.25
C VAL A 220 4.32 2.79 10.76
N ALA A 221 5.52 3.06 10.26
CA ALA A 221 5.73 3.35 8.84
C ALA A 221 5.33 2.19 7.94
N LEU A 222 5.57 0.94 8.37
CA LEU A 222 5.12 -0.25 7.65
C LEU A 222 3.60 -0.31 7.54
N ASN A 223 2.87 -0.08 8.64
CA ASN A 223 1.41 -0.09 8.63
C ASN A 223 0.86 1.00 7.69
N GLN A 224 1.41 2.21 7.77
CA GLN A 224 1.00 3.31 6.89
C GLN A 224 1.31 3.03 5.41
N PHE A 225 2.48 2.44 5.13
CA PHE A 225 2.85 1.99 3.78
C PHE A 225 1.87 0.94 3.26
N LEU A 226 1.52 -0.07 4.06
CA LEU A 226 0.57 -1.13 3.68
C LEU A 226 -0.83 -0.56 3.41
N ASN A 227 -1.28 0.42 4.21
CA ASN A 227 -2.57 1.09 3.97
C ASN A 227 -2.57 1.82 2.62
N LEU A 228 -1.53 2.61 2.33
CA LEU A 228 -1.39 3.31 1.05
C LEU A 228 -1.27 2.34 -0.13
N PHE A 229 -0.47 1.28 0.02
CA PHE A 229 -0.28 0.26 -1.02
C PHE A 229 -1.58 -0.47 -1.35
N ASN A 230 -2.36 -0.87 -0.35
CA ASN A 230 -3.63 -1.55 -0.56
C ASN A 230 -4.69 -0.61 -1.15
N LEU A 231 -4.73 0.67 -0.74
CA LEU A 231 -5.55 1.70 -1.40
C LEU A 231 -5.19 1.82 -2.88
N PHE A 232 -3.91 1.93 -3.19
CA PHE A 232 -3.42 1.99 -4.57
C PHE A 232 -3.84 0.77 -5.37
N MET A 233 -3.60 -0.44 -4.86
CA MET A 233 -3.94 -1.69 -5.56
C MET A 233 -5.44 -1.85 -5.81
N ALA A 234 -6.27 -1.47 -4.84
CA ALA A 234 -7.73 -1.49 -4.99
C ALA A 234 -8.20 -0.47 -6.04
N LEU A 235 -7.68 0.75 -6.00
CA LEU A 235 -7.98 1.79 -7.00
C LEU A 235 -7.45 1.42 -8.38
N LEU A 236 -6.26 0.83 -8.47
CA LEU A 236 -5.70 0.34 -9.72
C LEU A 236 -6.61 -0.72 -10.36
N ARG A 237 -7.18 -1.62 -9.54
CA ARG A 237 -8.17 -2.61 -10.02
C ARG A 237 -9.42 -1.93 -10.57
N ILE A 238 -9.92 -0.87 -9.91
CA ILE A 238 -11.08 -0.11 -10.37
C ILE A 238 -10.79 0.60 -11.70
N PHE A 239 -9.69 1.36 -11.77
CA PHE A 239 -9.33 2.11 -12.99
C PHE A 239 -8.80 1.21 -14.12
N GLY A 240 -8.15 0.09 -13.77
CA GLY A 240 -7.61 -0.86 -14.73
C GLY A 240 -8.64 -1.86 -15.27
N SER A 241 -9.86 -1.90 -14.72
CA SER A 241 -10.91 -2.80 -15.19
C SER A 241 -11.52 -2.38 -16.53
N GLY A 242 -11.21 -1.16 -17.03
CA GLY A 242 -11.60 -0.63 -18.34
C GLY A 242 -13.10 -0.74 -18.66
N ARG A 243 -13.71 0.33 -19.18
CA ARG A 243 -15.06 0.22 -19.75
C ARG A 243 -15.09 -0.87 -20.80
N ARG A 244 -15.84 -1.92 -20.55
CA ARG A 244 -16.45 -2.71 -21.61
C ARG A 244 -17.77 -2.00 -21.96
N ASP A 245 -17.69 -1.04 -22.85
CA ASP A 245 -18.84 -0.59 -23.61
C ASP A 245 -18.91 -1.43 -24.89
#